data_15397de382c62ae1c7f6b53bde5e5d65
#
_entry.id   15397de382c62ae1c7f6b53bde5e5d65
#
_cell.length_a   1.000
_cell.length_b   1.000
_cell.length_c   1.000
_cell.angle_alpha   90.00
_cell.angle_beta   90.00
_cell.angle_gamma   90.00
#
_symmetry.space_group_name_H-M   'P 1'
#
loop_
_entity.id
_entity.type
_entity.pdbx_description
1 polymer ?
#
loop_
_entity_poly.entity_id
_entity_poly.type
_entity_poly.pdbx_seq_one_letter_code
_entity_poly.pdbx_strand_id
1 'polypeptide(L)'
;MKIIRSGLHLRHVILSAMVQASLFTTTAYAATTEIQTSENVVLQEIRPEKGGLHGAVVSEHPLASQVGYDVLKAGGNAVDAAVSMAAMLSVVRPHMNSVGGDTFALFYDAETGEITALNSSGKAAGLAEPGFFTSQGLERLPFTGPLTVTVPGTVASWEASLKRYGTISLSDALKPAIEVARDGFMVSTTLAADLAKAGPRLNEAGKAVFYPAGAPPEAGSILKNPDLAGSLSAIAKDGASVMYEGKLGQKMAAFLEAEGSPLRASDFASFKPEWTTAVSMPFQGKHVHTVKPNSQGIVLLQMLTMAGNMPLEEMGQNSAPLLHNLIETTKIAFADRDRWVADPAYADVPVDRLLDPAYRKNRAALISNKASADYISGLSVPDDKGALLNEDGDTVFLMVVDEKGNAVSWVQSLYSSFGSNLMVPGTGIVLHNRGAGFSLEEGHPNQIAPGKRPFHTLMAAMVTDDNGKFEMTIGTPGGSGQPQFITQALINSYVFDMSPQLSIESPRYRIGSGTAVTLDERLPDSVIRSLTEQGHDITLSESWVANFGSLQIIRRLPNGVLRTGADMRREATALAW
;
A
#
# COMPACT_ATOMS: atom_id res chain seq x y z
N MET A 1 39.17 -45.21 -69.12
CA MET A 1 38.23 -44.31 -69.81
C MET A 1 36.83 -44.59 -69.25
N LYS A 2 36.12 -43.58 -68.70
CA LYS A 2 34.79 -43.62 -68.04
C LYS A 2 34.81 -44.24 -66.63
N ILE A 3 35.02 -43.40 -65.63
CA ILE A 3 34.29 -43.38 -64.34
C ILE A 3 34.43 -41.95 -63.79
N ILE A 4 33.45 -41.10 -63.88
CA ILE A 4 33.20 -39.95 -63.02
C ILE A 4 31.77 -39.45 -63.41
N ARG A 5 30.74 -39.78 -62.62
CA ARG A 5 29.48 -39.06 -62.45
C ARG A 5 28.54 -39.87 -61.52
N SER A 6 28.70 -39.73 -60.23
CA SER A 6 27.67 -40.11 -59.26
C SER A 6 27.86 -39.51 -57.86
N GLY A 7 28.56 -38.38 -57.76
CA GLY A 7 28.85 -37.76 -56.44
C GLY A 7 28.06 -36.46 -56.13
N LEU A 8 27.22 -35.95 -57.04
CA LEU A 8 26.65 -34.60 -56.83
C LEU A 8 25.19 -34.56 -56.36
N HIS A 9 24.47 -35.66 -56.35
CA HIS A 9 23.06 -35.66 -55.90
C HIS A 9 22.84 -35.98 -54.39
N LEU A 10 23.86 -36.55 -53.73
CA LEU A 10 23.71 -36.90 -52.30
C LEU A 10 24.01 -35.72 -51.35
N ARG A 11 24.76 -34.71 -51.83
CA ARG A 11 25.06 -33.52 -50.98
C ARG A 11 23.92 -32.48 -50.91
N HIS A 12 23.03 -32.43 -51.87
CA HIS A 12 21.89 -31.48 -51.87
C HIS A 12 20.71 -31.95 -51.03
N VAL A 13 20.53 -33.24 -50.87
CA VAL A 13 19.45 -33.79 -50.02
C VAL A 13 19.76 -33.68 -48.52
N ILE A 14 21.06 -33.78 -48.15
CA ILE A 14 21.47 -33.64 -46.74
C ILE A 14 21.46 -32.16 -46.31
N LEU A 15 21.71 -31.21 -47.19
CA LEU A 15 21.66 -29.78 -46.84
C LEU A 15 20.21 -29.26 -46.72
N SER A 16 19.27 -29.81 -47.49
CA SER A 16 17.85 -29.46 -47.36
C SER A 16 17.18 -30.01 -46.10
N ALA A 17 17.64 -31.18 -45.61
CA ALA A 17 17.14 -31.76 -44.37
C ALA A 17 17.67 -31.05 -43.10
N MET A 18 18.90 -30.51 -43.14
CA MET A 18 19.47 -29.75 -42.05
C MET A 18 18.94 -28.33 -41.94
N VAL A 19 18.50 -27.69 -43.02
CA VAL A 19 17.89 -26.36 -42.99
C VAL A 19 16.45 -26.43 -42.56
N GLN A 20 15.72 -27.55 -42.78
CA GLN A 20 14.35 -27.73 -42.25
C GLN A 20 14.33 -28.16 -40.76
N ALA A 21 15.41 -28.82 -40.25
CA ALA A 21 15.50 -29.19 -38.83
C ALA A 21 15.89 -27.99 -37.93
N SER A 22 16.55 -26.96 -38.47
CA SER A 22 16.91 -25.75 -37.72
C SER A 22 15.81 -24.67 -37.70
N LEU A 23 14.73 -24.85 -38.47
CA LEU A 23 13.54 -23.94 -38.46
C LEU A 23 12.43 -24.41 -37.51
N PHE A 24 12.55 -25.60 -36.90
CA PHE A 24 11.55 -26.10 -35.96
C PHE A 24 11.97 -25.99 -34.47
N THR A 25 13.14 -25.42 -34.17
CA THR A 25 13.62 -25.28 -32.78
C THR A 25 13.62 -23.84 -32.24
N THR A 26 13.10 -22.87 -33.00
CA THR A 26 13.07 -21.46 -32.57
C THR A 26 11.67 -20.89 -32.34
N THR A 27 10.62 -21.72 -32.29
CA THR A 27 9.25 -21.27 -32.03
C THR A 27 8.68 -21.73 -30.68
N ALA A 28 9.51 -22.09 -29.73
CA ALA A 28 9.07 -22.49 -28.39
C ALA A 28 9.58 -21.54 -27.28
N TYR A 29 9.83 -20.28 -27.58
CA TYR A 29 10.14 -19.27 -26.56
C TYR A 29 9.49 -17.96 -26.97
N ALA A 30 8.32 -17.72 -26.48
CA ALA A 30 7.58 -16.48 -26.21
C ALA A 30 6.08 -16.71 -26.46
N ALA A 31 5.43 -17.52 -25.64
CA ALA A 31 4.01 -17.28 -25.41
C ALA A 31 3.93 -16.08 -24.46
N THR A 32 4.26 -14.89 -24.95
CA THR A 32 3.78 -13.66 -24.34
C THR A 32 2.27 -13.68 -24.51
N THR A 33 1.54 -13.73 -23.42
CA THR A 33 0.09 -13.60 -23.43
C THR A 33 -0.21 -12.15 -23.88
N GLU A 34 -0.38 -11.95 -25.19
CA GLU A 34 -0.87 -10.68 -25.73
C GLU A 34 -2.36 -10.61 -25.43
N ILE A 35 -2.76 -9.73 -24.53
CA ILE A 35 -4.18 -9.38 -24.36
C ILE A 35 -4.45 -8.21 -25.30
N GLN A 36 -5.21 -8.47 -26.37
CA GLN A 36 -5.71 -7.39 -27.23
C GLN A 36 -6.80 -6.63 -26.48
N THR A 37 -6.55 -5.35 -26.22
CA THR A 37 -7.60 -4.42 -25.83
C THR A 37 -8.39 -3.99 -27.05
N SER A 38 -9.62 -3.48 -26.87
CA SER A 38 -10.51 -3.06 -27.96
C SER A 38 -9.92 -1.98 -28.90
N GLU A 39 -8.73 -1.44 -28.60
CA GLU A 39 -8.05 -0.39 -29.37
C GLU A 39 -6.57 -0.72 -29.68
N ASN A 40 -6.21 -2.00 -29.78
CA ASN A 40 -4.86 -2.47 -30.16
C ASN A 40 -3.70 -2.07 -29.22
N VAL A 41 -3.96 -1.84 -27.94
CA VAL A 41 -2.87 -1.72 -26.97
C VAL A 41 -2.40 -3.13 -26.59
N VAL A 42 -1.22 -3.50 -27.04
CA VAL A 42 -0.56 -4.75 -26.65
C VAL A 42 0.06 -4.50 -25.27
N LEU A 43 -0.53 -5.08 -24.22
CA LEU A 43 0.07 -5.08 -22.89
C LEU A 43 1.09 -6.21 -22.82
N GLN A 44 2.33 -5.88 -22.50
CA GLN A 44 3.43 -6.82 -22.32
C GLN A 44 4.01 -6.68 -20.93
N GLU A 45 4.32 -7.81 -20.27
CA GLU A 45 5.08 -7.78 -19.02
C GLU A 45 6.50 -7.25 -19.27
N ILE A 46 6.85 -6.15 -18.60
CA ILE A 46 8.19 -5.56 -18.65
C ILE A 46 9.11 -6.29 -17.67
N ARG A 47 8.57 -6.64 -16.50
CA ARG A 47 9.25 -7.47 -15.51
C ARG A 47 8.66 -8.88 -15.54
N PRO A 48 9.50 -9.94 -15.57
CA PRO A 48 8.98 -11.30 -15.41
C PRO A 48 8.44 -11.47 -13.98
N GLU A 49 7.22 -12.01 -13.87
CA GLU A 49 6.71 -12.43 -12.58
C GLU A 49 7.61 -13.50 -11.93
N LYS A 50 7.49 -13.64 -10.60
CA LYS A 50 8.16 -14.72 -9.88
C LYS A 50 7.11 -15.73 -9.42
N GLY A 51 7.47 -17.00 -9.36
CA GLY A 51 6.59 -18.06 -8.90
C GLY A 51 7.30 -19.06 -8.03
N GLY A 52 6.55 -19.70 -7.13
CA GLY A 52 7.06 -20.71 -6.20
C GLY A 52 5.96 -21.63 -5.70
N LEU A 53 6.37 -22.69 -5.01
CA LEU A 53 5.45 -23.71 -4.44
C LEU A 53 5.44 -23.67 -2.91
N HIS A 54 6.49 -23.14 -2.28
CA HIS A 54 6.72 -23.24 -0.85
C HIS A 54 6.49 -21.93 -0.10
N GLY A 55 6.67 -20.79 -0.78
CA GLY A 55 6.45 -19.50 -0.17
C GLY A 55 6.73 -18.33 -1.11
N ALA A 56 6.21 -17.16 -0.74
CA ALA A 56 6.42 -15.93 -1.47
C ALA A 56 6.41 -14.73 -0.54
N VAL A 57 7.26 -13.76 -0.85
CA VAL A 57 7.32 -12.44 -0.20
C VAL A 57 7.39 -11.34 -1.23
N VAL A 58 6.72 -10.22 -0.97
CA VAL A 58 6.84 -9.00 -1.78
C VAL A 58 6.90 -7.81 -0.83
N SER A 59 7.80 -6.86 -1.10
CA SER A 59 7.89 -5.61 -0.34
C SER A 59 8.44 -4.46 -1.17
N GLU A 60 8.41 -3.25 -0.62
CA GLU A 60 8.88 -2.00 -1.25
C GLU A 60 10.41 -1.88 -1.35
N HIS A 61 11.18 -2.87 -0.90
CA HIS A 61 12.65 -2.81 -0.99
C HIS A 61 13.29 -4.21 -1.04
N PRO A 62 14.30 -4.43 -1.90
CA PRO A 62 14.93 -5.75 -2.05
C PRO A 62 15.51 -6.33 -0.75
N LEU A 63 16.12 -5.51 0.11
CA LEU A 63 16.64 -5.98 1.41
C LEU A 63 15.53 -6.48 2.34
N ALA A 64 14.36 -5.85 2.32
CA ALA A 64 13.24 -6.30 3.13
C ALA A 64 12.67 -7.63 2.60
N SER A 65 12.50 -7.76 1.28
CA SER A 65 12.07 -9.02 0.65
C SER A 65 13.07 -10.14 0.92
N GLN A 66 14.38 -9.84 0.87
CA GLN A 66 15.43 -10.83 1.19
C GLN A 66 15.33 -11.31 2.64
N VAL A 67 15.15 -10.39 3.60
CA VAL A 67 14.97 -10.76 5.02
C VAL A 67 13.76 -11.66 5.21
N GLY A 68 12.60 -11.33 4.60
CA GLY A 68 11.41 -12.17 4.69
C GLY A 68 11.63 -13.56 4.07
N TYR A 69 12.29 -13.62 2.93
CA TYR A 69 12.67 -14.88 2.28
C TYR A 69 13.56 -15.74 3.18
N ASP A 70 14.59 -15.14 3.78
CA ASP A 70 15.54 -15.84 4.66
C ASP A 70 14.87 -16.37 5.92
N VAL A 71 13.95 -15.61 6.52
CA VAL A 71 13.15 -16.04 7.67
C VAL A 71 12.29 -17.25 7.31
N LEU A 72 11.58 -17.23 6.18
CA LEU A 72 10.78 -18.37 5.73
C LEU A 72 11.66 -19.60 5.43
N LYS A 73 12.81 -19.40 4.77
CA LYS A 73 13.79 -20.48 4.49
C LYS A 73 14.39 -21.07 5.75
N ALA A 74 14.50 -20.30 6.82
CA ALA A 74 14.97 -20.78 8.13
C ALA A 74 13.87 -21.51 8.94
N GLY A 75 12.63 -21.60 8.42
CA GLY A 75 11.51 -22.28 9.06
C GLY A 75 10.57 -21.39 9.87
N GLY A 76 10.76 -20.05 9.83
CA GLY A 76 9.79 -19.10 10.34
C GLY A 76 8.50 -19.10 9.52
N ASN A 77 7.42 -18.59 10.10
CA ASN A 77 6.12 -18.50 9.42
C ASN A 77 5.90 -17.12 8.75
N ALA A 78 4.72 -16.94 8.13
CA ALA A 78 4.37 -15.71 7.43
C ALA A 78 4.43 -14.46 8.32
N VAL A 79 4.08 -14.57 9.61
CA VAL A 79 4.08 -13.44 10.55
C VAL A 79 5.51 -13.08 10.98
N ASP A 80 6.36 -14.08 11.20
CA ASP A 80 7.78 -13.88 11.52
C ASP A 80 8.48 -13.10 10.40
N ALA A 81 8.25 -13.53 9.16
CA ALA A 81 8.77 -12.88 7.97
C ALA A 81 8.22 -11.44 7.82
N ALA A 82 6.90 -11.25 8.01
CA ALA A 82 6.27 -9.94 7.87
C ALA A 82 6.81 -8.92 8.87
N VAL A 83 6.98 -9.28 10.15
CA VAL A 83 7.55 -8.38 11.16
C VAL A 83 9.01 -8.05 10.87
N SER A 84 9.82 -9.05 10.46
CA SER A 84 11.21 -8.82 10.08
C SER A 84 11.34 -7.88 8.87
N MET A 85 10.47 -8.05 7.86
CA MET A 85 10.38 -7.17 6.69
C MET A 85 9.94 -5.75 7.08
N ALA A 86 8.93 -5.61 7.95
CA ALA A 86 8.42 -4.32 8.43
C ALA A 86 9.50 -3.54 9.19
N ALA A 87 10.27 -4.21 10.03
CA ALA A 87 11.42 -3.63 10.72
C ALA A 87 12.50 -3.18 9.73
N MET A 88 12.87 -4.02 8.76
CA MET A 88 13.84 -3.66 7.73
C MET A 88 13.39 -2.44 6.90
N LEU A 89 12.11 -2.38 6.51
CA LEU A 89 11.55 -1.23 5.80
C LEU A 89 11.60 0.07 6.61
N SER A 90 11.58 0.01 7.96
CA SER A 90 11.77 1.18 8.82
C SER A 90 13.20 1.77 8.74
N VAL A 91 14.16 0.97 8.26
CA VAL A 91 15.55 1.38 8.06
C VAL A 91 15.79 1.86 6.64
N VAL A 92 15.38 1.05 5.64
CA VAL A 92 15.76 1.26 4.23
C VAL A 92 14.80 2.14 3.43
N ARG A 93 13.62 2.47 4.00
CA ARG A 93 12.62 3.39 3.43
C ARG A 93 12.26 4.48 4.45
N PRO A 94 13.25 5.23 4.97
CA PRO A 94 13.06 6.11 6.14
C PRO A 94 12.14 7.31 5.90
N HIS A 95 11.94 7.71 4.63
CA HIS A 95 11.02 8.78 4.24
C HIS A 95 9.55 8.33 4.24
N MET A 96 9.29 7.03 4.11
CA MET A 96 7.94 6.48 3.99
C MET A 96 7.47 5.79 5.26
N ASN A 97 8.41 5.28 6.05
CA ASN A 97 8.17 4.38 7.16
C ASN A 97 9.17 4.60 8.30
N SER A 98 8.75 4.37 9.52
CA SER A 98 9.58 4.46 10.72
C SER A 98 8.95 3.66 11.86
N VAL A 99 9.73 3.41 12.91
CA VAL A 99 9.25 2.96 14.24
C VAL A 99 8.22 3.93 14.83
N GLY A 100 8.28 5.21 14.42
CA GLY A 100 7.33 6.27 14.82
C GLY A 100 6.09 6.38 13.94
N GLY A 101 5.72 5.32 13.21
CA GLY A 101 4.58 5.26 12.29
C GLY A 101 3.38 4.48 12.83
N ASP A 102 2.44 4.18 11.92
CA ASP A 102 1.21 3.41 12.14
C ASP A 102 1.15 2.17 11.28
N THR A 103 0.30 1.20 11.69
CA THR A 103 0.16 -0.09 11.01
C THR A 103 -1.29 -0.55 10.94
N PHE A 104 -1.66 -1.16 9.79
CA PHE A 104 -2.79 -2.08 9.66
C PHE A 104 -2.32 -3.37 9.01
N ALA A 105 -2.93 -4.49 9.40
CA ALA A 105 -2.61 -5.78 8.80
C ALA A 105 -3.82 -6.72 8.75
N LEU A 106 -3.82 -7.63 7.78
CA LEU A 106 -4.68 -8.80 7.72
C LEU A 106 -3.83 -10.06 7.82
N PHE A 107 -4.35 -11.05 8.54
CA PHE A 107 -3.73 -12.34 8.73
C PHE A 107 -4.72 -13.43 8.34
N TYR A 108 -4.35 -14.27 7.40
CA TYR A 108 -5.10 -15.45 7.01
C TYR A 108 -4.44 -16.68 7.64
N ASP A 109 -5.21 -17.43 8.38
CA ASP A 109 -4.82 -18.72 8.96
C ASP A 109 -5.28 -19.85 8.01
N ALA A 110 -4.32 -20.59 7.46
CA ALA A 110 -4.61 -21.62 6.48
C ALA A 110 -5.26 -22.89 7.08
N GLU A 111 -5.13 -23.11 8.38
CA GLU A 111 -5.74 -24.26 9.08
C GLU A 111 -7.24 -24.02 9.32
N THR A 112 -7.61 -22.79 9.70
CA THR A 112 -8.99 -22.44 10.06
C THR A 112 -9.75 -21.74 8.95
N GLY A 113 -9.05 -21.12 7.99
CA GLY A 113 -9.62 -20.22 6.98
C GLY A 113 -10.02 -18.84 7.53
N GLU A 114 -9.70 -18.54 8.79
CA GLU A 114 -10.05 -17.28 9.42
C GLU A 114 -9.16 -16.12 8.93
N ILE A 115 -9.77 -14.94 8.73
CA ILE A 115 -9.04 -13.68 8.51
C ILE A 115 -9.22 -12.76 9.70
N THR A 116 -8.11 -12.50 10.40
CA THR A 116 -8.05 -11.55 11.50
C THR A 116 -7.43 -10.24 11.04
N ALA A 117 -7.92 -9.12 11.56
CA ALA A 117 -7.39 -7.78 11.28
C ALA A 117 -6.72 -7.18 12.52
N LEU A 118 -5.61 -6.46 12.30
CA LEU A 118 -4.94 -5.66 13.31
C LEU A 118 -5.06 -4.18 12.95
N ASN A 119 -5.57 -3.38 13.88
CA ASN A 119 -5.55 -1.92 13.85
C ASN A 119 -4.56 -1.41 14.88
N SER A 120 -3.42 -0.91 14.42
CA SER A 120 -2.42 -0.24 15.25
C SER A 120 -2.26 1.22 14.81
N SER A 121 -3.37 1.87 14.48
CA SER A 121 -3.46 3.31 14.26
C SER A 121 -3.36 4.05 15.59
N GLY A 122 -2.55 5.09 15.64
CA GLY A 122 -2.32 5.88 16.84
C GLY A 122 -3.51 6.70 17.28
N LYS A 123 -3.59 6.93 18.59
CA LYS A 123 -4.64 7.75 19.20
C LYS A 123 -4.18 9.18 19.38
N ALA A 124 -5.09 10.14 19.25
CA ALA A 124 -4.88 11.53 19.65
C ALA A 124 -4.55 11.62 21.15
N ALA A 125 -3.82 12.65 21.53
CA ALA A 125 -3.48 12.92 22.92
C ALA A 125 -4.71 13.08 23.82
N GLY A 126 -4.58 12.77 25.10
CA GLY A 126 -5.62 13.05 26.10
C GLY A 126 -5.93 14.55 26.27
N LEU A 127 -5.05 15.44 25.81
CA LEU A 127 -5.26 16.89 25.79
C LEU A 127 -5.72 17.44 24.42
N ALA A 128 -5.99 16.58 23.45
CA ALA A 128 -6.34 16.98 22.08
C ALA A 128 -7.83 17.34 21.92
N GLU A 129 -8.29 18.27 22.76
CA GLU A 129 -9.62 18.88 22.59
C GLU A 129 -9.62 19.81 21.37
N PRO A 130 -10.72 19.93 20.61
CA PRO A 130 -10.80 20.86 19.47
C PRO A 130 -10.39 22.29 19.83
N GLY A 131 -10.77 22.75 21.04
CA GLY A 131 -10.41 24.07 21.55
C GLY A 131 -8.92 24.31 21.73
N PHE A 132 -8.11 23.26 21.95
CA PHE A 132 -6.65 23.37 22.01
C PHE A 132 -6.07 23.88 20.67
N PHE A 133 -6.63 23.46 19.55
CA PHE A 133 -6.18 23.85 18.21
C PHE A 133 -6.81 25.16 17.75
N THR A 134 -8.12 25.34 17.92
CA THR A 134 -8.84 26.54 17.46
C THR A 134 -8.43 27.79 18.24
N SER A 135 -8.04 27.68 19.51
CA SER A 135 -7.49 28.78 20.30
C SER A 135 -6.13 29.30 19.76
N GLN A 136 -5.43 28.50 18.96
CA GLN A 136 -4.20 28.88 18.26
C GLN A 136 -4.49 29.47 16.86
N GLY A 137 -5.76 29.73 16.51
CA GLY A 137 -6.18 30.25 15.22
C GLY A 137 -6.20 29.24 14.08
N LEU A 138 -6.19 27.93 14.40
CA LEU A 138 -6.21 26.89 13.38
C LEU A 138 -7.65 26.60 12.96
N GLU A 139 -7.94 26.67 11.66
CA GLU A 139 -9.18 26.21 11.03
C GLU A 139 -9.11 24.74 10.62
N ARG A 140 -7.91 24.22 10.43
CA ARG A 140 -7.59 22.80 10.17
C ARG A 140 -6.28 22.42 10.82
N LEU A 141 -6.08 21.13 11.05
CA LEU A 141 -4.78 20.66 11.55
C LEU A 141 -3.67 20.92 10.52
N PRO A 142 -2.46 21.31 10.98
CA PRO A 142 -1.33 21.50 10.08
C PRO A 142 -0.91 20.14 9.50
N PHE A 143 -0.16 20.16 8.40
CA PHE A 143 0.32 18.94 7.75
C PHE A 143 1.68 18.47 8.26
N THR A 144 2.42 19.32 8.97
CA THR A 144 3.73 19.04 9.55
C THR A 144 3.84 19.59 10.96
N GLY A 145 4.86 19.16 11.69
CA GLY A 145 5.14 19.63 13.05
C GLY A 145 4.45 18.82 14.15
N PRO A 146 4.61 19.26 15.40
CA PRO A 146 4.25 18.46 16.59
C PRO A 146 2.75 18.27 16.81
N LEU A 147 1.91 19.15 16.26
CA LEU A 147 0.45 19.09 16.38
C LEU A 147 -0.20 17.99 15.55
N THR A 148 0.56 17.39 14.61
CA THR A 148 0.07 16.33 13.72
C THR A 148 0.39 14.92 14.19
N VAL A 149 1.19 14.81 15.26
CA VAL A 149 1.63 13.51 15.78
C VAL A 149 0.55 12.93 16.67
N THR A 150 0.17 11.68 16.42
CA THR A 150 -0.58 10.82 17.34
C THR A 150 0.36 9.78 17.95
N VAL A 151 -0.09 8.95 18.88
CA VAL A 151 0.79 7.93 19.50
C VAL A 151 1.23 6.94 18.42
N PRO A 152 2.53 6.73 18.15
CA PRO A 152 2.99 5.77 17.15
C PRO A 152 2.56 4.33 17.47
N GLY A 153 1.98 3.62 16.52
CA GLY A 153 1.47 2.26 16.74
C GLY A 153 2.34 1.12 16.21
N THR A 154 3.38 1.42 15.44
CA THR A 154 4.17 0.43 14.69
C THR A 154 4.77 -0.66 15.59
N VAL A 155 5.48 -0.32 16.66
CA VAL A 155 6.17 -1.30 17.53
C VAL A 155 5.19 -2.21 18.26
N ALA A 156 4.05 -1.65 18.70
CA ALA A 156 2.99 -2.45 19.32
C ALA A 156 2.41 -3.49 18.35
N SER A 157 2.31 -3.14 17.06
CA SER A 157 1.84 -4.09 16.04
C SER A 157 2.81 -5.25 15.83
N TRP A 158 4.12 -5.01 15.86
CA TRP A 158 5.14 -6.06 15.72
C TRP A 158 5.06 -7.08 16.84
N GLU A 159 5.11 -6.59 18.09
CA GLU A 159 5.05 -7.47 19.28
C GLU A 159 3.72 -8.22 19.37
N ALA A 160 2.59 -7.53 19.15
CA ALA A 160 1.28 -8.16 19.22
C ALA A 160 1.11 -9.26 18.15
N SER A 161 1.65 -9.06 16.95
CA SER A 161 1.59 -10.04 15.86
C SER A 161 2.46 -11.26 16.15
N LEU A 162 3.70 -11.06 16.56
CA LEU A 162 4.59 -12.17 16.95
C LEU A 162 4.03 -12.94 18.15
N LYS A 163 3.50 -12.23 19.16
CA LYS A 163 2.92 -12.87 20.35
C LYS A 163 1.70 -13.74 20.02
N ARG A 164 0.92 -13.37 19.01
CA ARG A 164 -0.31 -14.09 18.63
C ARG A 164 -0.03 -15.23 17.66
N TYR A 165 0.82 -15.03 16.66
CA TYR A 165 0.99 -15.93 15.54
C TYR A 165 2.45 -16.27 15.24
N GLY A 166 3.43 -15.56 15.80
CA GLY A 166 4.85 -15.76 15.52
C GLY A 166 5.43 -17.01 16.17
N THR A 167 6.56 -17.44 15.64
CA THR A 167 7.35 -18.58 16.16
C THR A 167 8.75 -18.17 16.58
N ILE A 168 9.21 -16.96 16.19
CA ILE A 168 10.50 -16.39 16.62
C ILE A 168 10.30 -15.25 17.61
N SER A 169 11.37 -14.89 18.32
CA SER A 169 11.35 -13.75 19.24
C SER A 169 11.36 -12.40 18.48
N LEU A 170 10.87 -11.34 19.15
CA LEU A 170 11.02 -9.97 18.61
C LEU A 170 12.49 -9.62 18.40
N SER A 171 13.39 -10.10 19.25
CA SER A 171 14.84 -9.91 19.11
C SER A 171 15.37 -10.52 17.82
N ASP A 172 14.97 -11.73 17.49
CA ASP A 172 15.40 -12.41 16.24
C ASP A 172 14.83 -11.70 15.02
N ALA A 173 13.57 -11.29 15.06
CA ALA A 173 12.93 -10.56 13.97
C ALA A 173 13.58 -9.20 13.67
N LEU A 174 14.06 -8.48 14.70
CA LEU A 174 14.65 -7.15 14.54
C LEU A 174 16.15 -7.19 14.21
N LYS A 175 16.85 -8.30 14.44
CA LYS A 175 18.30 -8.42 14.27
C LYS A 175 18.80 -7.94 12.91
N PRO A 176 18.24 -8.35 11.76
CA PRO A 176 18.72 -7.88 10.46
C PRO A 176 18.57 -6.35 10.28
N ALA A 177 17.47 -5.77 10.76
CA ALA A 177 17.24 -4.33 10.69
C ALA A 177 18.23 -3.54 11.56
N ILE A 178 18.57 -4.05 12.77
CA ILE A 178 19.58 -3.47 13.66
C ILE A 178 20.93 -3.43 12.97
N GLU A 179 21.34 -4.53 12.34
CA GLU A 179 22.61 -4.65 11.64
C GLU A 179 22.71 -3.66 10.48
N VAL A 180 21.66 -3.57 9.64
CA VAL A 180 21.62 -2.65 8.49
C VAL A 180 21.56 -1.18 8.93
N ALA A 181 20.82 -0.86 9.99
CA ALA A 181 20.80 0.50 10.53
C ALA A 181 22.17 0.95 11.06
N ARG A 182 22.92 0.04 11.70
CA ARG A 182 24.27 0.30 12.24
C ARG A 182 25.34 0.37 11.15
N ASP A 183 25.36 -0.63 10.27
CA ASP A 183 26.45 -0.84 9.31
C ASP A 183 26.22 -0.06 8.01
N GLY A 184 24.95 0.24 7.71
CA GLY A 184 24.51 1.05 6.58
C GLY A 184 24.02 0.22 5.40
N PHE A 185 23.33 0.91 4.49
CA PHE A 185 22.85 0.38 3.23
C PHE A 185 23.09 1.36 2.08
N MET A 186 23.04 0.87 0.87
CA MET A 186 23.21 1.68 -0.33
C MET A 186 22.01 2.60 -0.56
N VAL A 187 22.26 3.88 -0.74
CA VAL A 187 21.25 4.86 -1.17
C VAL A 187 20.93 4.60 -2.64
N SER A 188 19.69 4.25 -2.94
CA SER A 188 19.21 4.09 -4.30
C SER A 188 19.00 5.45 -5.00
N THR A 189 18.84 5.43 -6.32
CA THR A 189 18.50 6.65 -7.09
C THR A 189 17.17 7.25 -6.61
N THR A 190 16.17 6.41 -6.34
CA THR A 190 14.86 6.84 -5.85
C THR A 190 15.00 7.48 -4.47
N LEU A 191 15.67 6.80 -3.53
CA LEU A 191 15.87 7.33 -2.17
C LEU A 191 16.66 8.64 -2.18
N ALA A 192 17.70 8.76 -3.03
CA ALA A 192 18.46 10.01 -3.18
C ALA A 192 17.56 11.18 -3.61
N ALA A 193 16.70 10.95 -4.60
CA ALA A 193 15.74 11.96 -5.07
C ALA A 193 14.72 12.34 -3.98
N ASP A 194 14.18 11.37 -3.25
CA ASP A 194 13.24 11.59 -2.15
C ASP A 194 13.90 12.37 -1.00
N LEU A 195 15.13 12.01 -0.64
CA LEU A 195 15.91 12.75 0.36
C LEU A 195 16.16 14.20 -0.10
N ALA A 196 16.58 14.42 -1.32
CA ALA A 196 16.82 15.77 -1.85
C ALA A 196 15.56 16.65 -1.76
N LYS A 197 14.38 16.09 -2.04
CA LYS A 197 13.09 16.78 -1.99
C LYS A 197 12.64 17.09 -0.55
N ALA A 198 12.89 16.18 0.39
CA ALA A 198 12.35 16.26 1.75
C ALA A 198 13.24 17.03 2.73
N GLY A 199 14.54 17.05 2.52
CA GLY A 199 15.53 17.47 3.50
C GLY A 199 15.42 18.88 4.06
N PRO A 200 15.07 19.90 3.26
CA PRO A 200 14.92 21.26 3.80
C PRO A 200 13.89 21.37 4.94
N ARG A 201 12.94 20.42 5.01
CA ARG A 201 11.83 20.43 5.97
C ARG A 201 12.13 19.69 7.28
N LEU A 202 13.15 18.82 7.29
CA LEU A 202 13.53 18.06 8.49
C LEU A 202 14.07 18.96 9.59
N ASN A 203 13.78 18.60 10.86
CA ASN A 203 14.44 19.22 12.00
C ASN A 203 15.94 18.87 12.02
N GLU A 204 16.72 19.53 12.89
CA GLU A 204 18.18 19.36 12.95
C GLU A 204 18.59 17.91 13.24
N ALA A 205 17.84 17.18 14.07
CA ALA A 205 18.10 15.76 14.34
C ALA A 205 17.95 14.89 13.08
N GLY A 206 16.92 15.15 12.27
CA GLY A 206 16.70 14.48 11.00
C GLY A 206 17.78 14.83 9.96
N LYS A 207 18.16 16.10 9.86
CA LYS A 207 19.26 16.55 8.99
C LYS A 207 20.58 15.90 9.38
N ALA A 208 20.90 15.80 10.67
CA ALA A 208 22.14 15.18 11.13
C ALA A 208 22.29 13.72 10.65
N VAL A 209 21.19 12.98 10.51
CA VAL A 209 21.19 11.58 10.04
C VAL A 209 21.13 11.50 8.51
N PHE A 210 20.19 12.22 7.89
CA PHE A 210 19.91 12.08 6.46
C PHE A 210 20.70 13.02 5.56
N TYR A 211 21.41 14.00 6.15
CA TYR A 211 22.28 14.96 5.45
C TYR A 211 23.66 15.06 6.14
N PRO A 212 24.37 13.92 6.32
CA PRO A 212 25.58 13.88 7.16
C PRO A 212 26.70 14.81 6.70
N ALA A 213 26.67 15.26 5.44
CA ALA A 213 27.62 16.25 4.89
C ALA A 213 26.96 17.62 4.65
N GLY A 214 25.79 17.90 5.24
CA GLY A 214 25.01 19.11 5.01
C GLY A 214 24.28 19.14 3.67
N ALA A 215 24.29 18.02 2.91
CA ALA A 215 23.62 17.85 1.63
C ALA A 215 22.98 16.46 1.55
N PRO A 216 21.94 16.25 0.69
CA PRO A 216 21.38 14.93 0.48
C PRO A 216 22.45 13.96 -0.02
N PRO A 217 22.44 12.69 0.44
CA PRO A 217 23.39 11.68 -0.02
C PRO A 217 23.16 11.35 -1.50
N GLU A 218 24.23 11.13 -2.23
CA GLU A 218 24.16 10.70 -3.63
C GLU A 218 23.77 9.22 -3.75
N ALA A 219 23.15 8.86 -4.88
CA ALA A 219 22.91 7.45 -5.22
C ALA A 219 24.24 6.65 -5.23
N GLY A 220 24.21 5.45 -4.66
CA GLY A 220 25.41 4.60 -4.48
C GLY A 220 26.21 4.90 -3.21
N SER A 221 25.91 5.98 -2.47
CA SER A 221 26.52 6.23 -1.15
C SER A 221 25.94 5.29 -0.08
N ILE A 222 26.58 5.27 1.09
CA ILE A 222 26.14 4.46 2.25
C ILE A 222 25.43 5.37 3.27
N LEU A 223 24.18 5.05 3.59
CA LEU A 223 23.42 5.70 4.65
C LEU A 223 23.40 4.84 5.90
N LYS A 224 23.71 5.43 7.06
CA LYS A 224 23.68 4.80 8.38
C LYS A 224 22.77 5.57 9.32
N ASN A 225 22.12 4.84 10.24
CA ASN A 225 21.36 5.43 11.33
C ASN A 225 21.66 4.69 12.65
N PRO A 226 22.83 4.95 13.28
CA PRO A 226 23.25 4.27 14.49
C PRO A 226 22.31 4.53 15.67
N ASP A 227 21.66 5.70 15.73
CA ASP A 227 20.67 6.02 16.75
C ASP A 227 19.44 5.12 16.63
N LEU A 228 18.97 4.86 15.39
CA LEU A 228 17.88 3.93 15.14
C LEU A 228 18.29 2.48 15.48
N ALA A 229 19.53 2.09 15.17
CA ALA A 229 20.05 0.79 15.60
C ALA A 229 20.02 0.63 17.12
N GLY A 230 20.37 1.69 17.87
CA GLY A 230 20.25 1.73 19.32
C GLY A 230 18.80 1.59 19.82
N SER A 231 17.87 2.30 19.18
CA SER A 231 16.44 2.24 19.51
C SER A 231 15.85 0.85 19.21
N LEU A 232 16.16 0.27 18.04
CA LEU A 232 15.73 -1.09 17.67
C LEU A 232 16.33 -2.14 18.61
N SER A 233 17.61 -1.97 19.04
CA SER A 233 18.26 -2.86 20.01
C SER A 233 17.58 -2.80 21.39
N ALA A 234 17.15 -1.63 21.83
CA ALA A 234 16.37 -1.48 23.06
C ALA A 234 15.01 -2.18 22.96
N ILE A 235 14.30 -2.02 21.83
CA ILE A 235 13.03 -2.70 21.55
C ILE A 235 13.23 -4.22 21.49
N ALA A 236 14.28 -4.69 20.83
CA ALA A 236 14.61 -6.11 20.74
C ALA A 236 14.87 -6.75 22.11
N LYS A 237 15.49 -6.00 23.02
CA LYS A 237 15.84 -6.46 24.37
C LYS A 237 14.66 -6.42 25.34
N ASP A 238 13.96 -5.27 25.38
CA ASP A 238 13.01 -4.95 26.44
C ASP A 238 11.54 -5.02 25.98
N GLY A 239 11.30 -5.40 24.69
CA GLY A 239 9.97 -5.46 24.09
C GLY A 239 9.39 -4.08 23.76
N ALA A 240 8.12 -4.07 23.33
CA ALA A 240 7.42 -2.84 23.00
C ALA A 240 7.25 -1.90 24.19
N SER A 241 7.31 -2.40 25.42
CA SER A 241 7.18 -1.60 26.64
C SER A 241 8.20 -0.46 26.71
N VAL A 242 9.41 -0.62 26.17
CA VAL A 242 10.42 0.46 26.14
C VAL A 242 9.97 1.67 25.34
N MET A 243 9.13 1.45 24.31
CA MET A 243 8.55 2.48 23.43
C MET A 243 7.34 3.18 24.07
N TYR A 244 6.57 2.46 24.90
CA TYR A 244 5.28 2.99 25.41
C TYR A 244 5.36 3.39 26.90
N GLU A 245 6.01 2.62 27.74
CA GLU A 245 6.10 2.86 29.18
C GLU A 245 7.53 3.23 29.62
N GLY A 246 8.53 2.85 28.81
CA GLY A 246 9.94 2.98 29.13
C GLY A 246 10.61 4.24 28.58
N LYS A 247 11.93 4.17 28.48
CA LYS A 247 12.80 5.32 28.18
C LYS A 247 12.56 5.96 26.81
N LEU A 248 12.25 5.18 25.78
CA LEU A 248 11.98 5.72 24.44
C LEU A 248 10.67 6.51 24.43
N GLY A 249 9.59 5.97 25.03
CA GLY A 249 8.32 6.67 25.14
C GLY A 249 8.42 7.96 25.93
N GLN A 250 9.12 7.93 27.07
CA GLN A 250 9.37 9.13 27.89
C GLN A 250 10.15 10.20 27.11
N LYS A 251 11.18 9.80 26.35
CA LYS A 251 12.00 10.71 25.54
C LYS A 251 11.19 11.34 24.40
N MET A 252 10.35 10.55 23.72
CA MET A 252 9.47 11.04 22.66
C MET A 252 8.42 12.00 23.21
N ALA A 253 7.77 11.65 24.32
CA ALA A 253 6.78 12.51 24.97
C ALA A 253 7.37 13.84 25.42
N ALA A 254 8.53 13.81 26.09
CA ALA A 254 9.22 15.02 26.53
C ALA A 254 9.65 15.93 25.37
N PHE A 255 10.15 15.34 24.26
CA PHE A 255 10.48 16.08 23.06
C PHE A 255 9.22 16.73 22.45
N LEU A 256 8.15 15.97 22.26
CA LEU A 256 6.90 16.47 21.69
C LEU A 256 6.26 17.56 22.57
N GLU A 257 6.28 17.41 23.88
CA GLU A 257 5.79 18.42 24.82
C GLU A 257 6.59 19.72 24.71
N ALA A 258 7.92 19.62 24.61
CA ALA A 258 8.80 20.80 24.44
C ALA A 258 8.55 21.53 23.10
N GLU A 259 8.15 20.79 22.04
CA GLU A 259 7.77 21.33 20.73
C GLU A 259 6.32 21.84 20.69
N GLY A 260 5.55 21.76 21.79
CA GLY A 260 4.17 22.28 21.86
C GLY A 260 3.07 21.26 21.49
N SER A 261 3.39 19.97 21.38
CA SER A 261 2.40 18.92 21.18
C SER A 261 1.51 18.71 22.41
N PRO A 262 0.23 18.36 22.25
CA PRO A 262 -0.61 17.93 23.38
C PRO A 262 -0.27 16.54 23.92
N LEU A 263 0.56 15.73 23.24
CA LEU A 263 0.95 14.38 23.68
C LEU A 263 1.77 14.39 24.97
N ARG A 264 1.49 13.40 25.84
CA ARG A 264 2.15 13.19 27.12
C ARG A 264 2.57 11.71 27.26
N ALA A 265 3.46 11.41 28.18
CA ALA A 265 3.91 10.05 28.46
C ALA A 265 2.76 9.08 28.79
N SER A 266 1.71 9.56 29.45
CA SER A 266 0.50 8.78 29.74
C SER A 266 -0.24 8.31 28.48
N ASP A 267 -0.23 9.09 27.39
CA ASP A 267 -0.86 8.71 26.14
C ASP A 267 -0.13 7.51 25.50
N PHE A 268 1.20 7.53 25.53
CA PHE A 268 2.02 6.40 25.11
C PHE A 268 1.74 5.16 25.98
N ALA A 269 1.78 5.29 27.31
CA ALA A 269 1.60 4.17 28.22
C ALA A 269 0.21 3.50 28.12
N SER A 270 -0.81 4.26 27.74
CA SER A 270 -2.18 3.75 27.55
C SER A 270 -2.41 3.06 26.19
N PHE A 271 -1.52 3.23 25.23
CA PHE A 271 -1.70 2.74 23.86
C PHE A 271 -1.63 1.21 23.78
N LYS A 272 -2.60 0.64 23.06
CA LYS A 272 -2.64 -0.79 22.70
C LYS A 272 -3.19 -0.95 21.29
N PRO A 273 -2.60 -1.84 20.48
CA PRO A 273 -3.18 -2.22 19.19
C PRO A 273 -4.47 -2.99 19.41
N GLU A 274 -5.35 -2.98 18.41
CA GLU A 274 -6.67 -3.59 18.48
C GLU A 274 -6.80 -4.72 17.45
N TRP A 275 -7.14 -5.91 17.93
CA TRP A 275 -7.51 -7.04 17.09
C TRP A 275 -8.99 -6.96 16.74
N THR A 276 -9.30 -7.04 15.44
CA THR A 276 -10.66 -7.00 14.92
C THR A 276 -10.87 -8.09 13.87
N THR A 277 -12.12 -8.23 13.40
CA THR A 277 -12.43 -9.04 12.21
C THR A 277 -12.32 -8.20 10.95
N ALA A 278 -11.96 -8.83 9.83
CA ALA A 278 -12.06 -8.20 8.53
C ALA A 278 -13.53 -7.92 8.16
N VAL A 279 -13.74 -6.95 7.25
CA VAL A 279 -15.00 -6.76 6.54
C VAL A 279 -14.82 -7.23 5.10
N SER A 280 -15.84 -7.86 4.51
CA SER A 280 -15.72 -8.41 3.16
C SER A 280 -16.98 -8.22 2.32
N MET A 281 -16.80 -8.25 1.00
CA MET A 281 -17.88 -8.23 0.02
C MET A 281 -17.57 -9.17 -1.16
N PRO A 282 -18.60 -9.74 -1.79
CA PRO A 282 -18.41 -10.57 -2.98
C PRO A 282 -18.03 -9.69 -4.20
N PHE A 283 -17.12 -10.23 -5.04
CA PHE A 283 -16.75 -9.68 -6.33
C PHE A 283 -16.27 -10.80 -7.25
N GLN A 284 -16.92 -11.00 -8.42
CA GLN A 284 -16.55 -11.98 -9.45
C GLN A 284 -16.36 -13.42 -8.89
N GLY A 285 -17.31 -13.92 -8.09
CA GLY A 285 -17.24 -15.26 -7.50
C GLY A 285 -16.12 -15.43 -6.45
N LYS A 286 -15.68 -14.32 -5.85
CA LYS A 286 -14.67 -14.27 -4.79
C LYS A 286 -15.17 -13.36 -3.67
N HIS A 287 -14.51 -13.42 -2.50
CA HIS A 287 -14.71 -12.48 -1.40
C HIS A 287 -13.49 -11.60 -1.22
N VAL A 288 -13.65 -10.30 -1.34
CA VAL A 288 -12.60 -9.30 -1.08
C VAL A 288 -12.73 -8.83 0.35
N HIS A 289 -11.67 -9.01 1.13
CA HIS A 289 -11.58 -8.67 2.55
C HIS A 289 -10.68 -7.47 2.76
N THR A 290 -11.06 -6.62 3.71
CA THR A 290 -10.24 -5.46 4.11
C THR A 290 -10.41 -5.13 5.60
N VAL A 291 -9.64 -4.18 6.10
CA VAL A 291 -9.73 -3.68 7.47
C VAL A 291 -10.92 -2.75 7.64
N LYS A 292 -11.51 -2.74 8.85
CA LYS A 292 -12.64 -1.88 9.21
C LYS A 292 -12.22 -0.41 9.38
N PRO A 293 -13.16 0.56 9.44
CA PRO A 293 -12.90 1.92 9.89
C PRO A 293 -12.22 1.92 11.29
N ASN A 294 -11.36 2.85 11.55
CA ASN A 294 -11.06 4.17 10.95
C ASN A 294 -10.28 4.12 9.61
N SER A 295 -9.94 2.95 9.08
CA SER A 295 -9.33 2.78 7.75
C SER A 295 -10.34 3.05 6.64
N GLN A 296 -9.83 3.52 5.48
CA GLN A 296 -10.63 3.68 4.26
C GLN A 296 -10.95 2.36 3.53
N GLY A 297 -10.66 1.21 4.11
CA GLY A 297 -10.84 -0.10 3.45
C GLY A 297 -12.23 -0.31 2.85
N ILE A 298 -13.30 0.15 3.50
CA ILE A 298 -14.67 0.03 2.99
C ILE A 298 -14.89 0.70 1.63
N VAL A 299 -14.08 1.70 1.27
CA VAL A 299 -14.13 2.37 -0.04
C VAL A 299 -13.83 1.38 -1.17
N LEU A 300 -12.82 0.52 -1.00
CA LEU A 300 -12.53 -0.54 -1.95
C LEU A 300 -13.76 -1.44 -2.19
N LEU A 301 -14.42 -1.84 -1.11
CA LEU A 301 -15.60 -2.71 -1.20
C LEU A 301 -16.78 -2.00 -1.89
N GLN A 302 -17.00 -0.71 -1.60
CA GLN A 302 -18.01 0.08 -2.30
C GLN A 302 -17.71 0.18 -3.80
N MET A 303 -16.47 0.49 -4.16
CA MET A 303 -16.05 0.61 -5.56
C MET A 303 -16.25 -0.70 -6.32
N LEU A 304 -15.73 -1.81 -5.79
CA LEU A 304 -15.83 -3.13 -6.43
C LEU A 304 -17.28 -3.58 -6.61
N THR A 305 -18.11 -3.36 -5.60
CA THR A 305 -19.51 -3.81 -5.66
C THR A 305 -20.40 -2.90 -6.51
N MET A 306 -20.10 -1.62 -6.65
CA MET A 306 -20.73 -0.76 -7.67
C MET A 306 -20.28 -1.18 -9.08
N ALA A 307 -18.97 -1.36 -9.29
CA ALA A 307 -18.40 -1.80 -10.56
C ALA A 307 -18.90 -3.20 -10.97
N GLY A 308 -19.03 -4.12 -10.02
CA GLY A 308 -19.50 -5.49 -10.27
C GLY A 308 -20.92 -5.61 -10.83
N ASN A 309 -21.71 -4.53 -10.78
CA ASN A 309 -23.04 -4.44 -11.43
C ASN A 309 -22.97 -3.93 -12.89
N MET A 310 -21.78 -3.60 -13.39
CA MET A 310 -21.55 -3.10 -14.75
C MET A 310 -21.11 -4.25 -15.67
N PRO A 311 -21.34 -4.16 -17.00
CA PRO A 311 -20.84 -5.14 -17.95
C PRO A 311 -19.35 -4.91 -18.25
N LEU A 312 -18.49 -5.12 -17.24
CA LEU A 312 -17.07 -4.75 -17.26
C LEU A 312 -16.31 -5.39 -18.44
N GLU A 313 -16.59 -6.66 -18.72
CA GLU A 313 -15.96 -7.40 -19.81
C GLU A 313 -16.28 -6.79 -21.18
N GLU A 314 -17.56 -6.43 -21.39
CA GLU A 314 -18.06 -5.80 -22.63
C GLU A 314 -17.51 -4.37 -22.81
N MET A 315 -17.25 -3.66 -21.71
CA MET A 315 -16.64 -2.32 -21.75
C MET A 315 -15.20 -2.37 -22.28
N GLY A 316 -14.49 -3.46 -22.03
CA GLY A 316 -13.09 -3.64 -22.44
C GLY A 316 -12.08 -2.99 -21.50
N GLN A 317 -10.92 -3.63 -21.38
CA GLN A 317 -9.84 -3.22 -20.50
C GLN A 317 -9.28 -1.84 -20.92
N ASN A 318 -9.16 -0.92 -19.96
CA ASN A 318 -8.67 0.47 -20.14
C ASN A 318 -9.42 1.27 -21.23
N SER A 319 -10.62 0.89 -21.60
CA SER A 319 -11.47 1.66 -22.51
C SER A 319 -12.01 2.92 -21.84
N ALA A 320 -12.41 3.92 -22.63
CA ALA A 320 -13.02 5.13 -22.09
C ALA A 320 -14.33 4.86 -21.31
N PRO A 321 -15.24 3.96 -21.75
CA PRO A 321 -16.41 3.58 -20.95
C PRO A 321 -16.04 2.99 -19.61
N LEU A 322 -15.07 2.06 -19.54
CA LEU A 322 -14.64 1.46 -18.27
C LEU A 322 -14.04 2.52 -17.34
N LEU A 323 -13.06 3.30 -17.83
CA LEU A 323 -12.38 4.31 -17.03
C LEU A 323 -13.31 5.39 -16.51
N HIS A 324 -14.22 5.91 -17.36
CA HIS A 324 -15.24 6.88 -16.94
C HIS A 324 -16.09 6.34 -15.78
N ASN A 325 -16.62 5.14 -15.91
CA ASN A 325 -17.46 4.55 -14.87
C ASN A 325 -16.68 4.29 -13.58
N LEU A 326 -15.43 3.85 -13.65
CA LEU A 326 -14.58 3.64 -12.46
C LEU A 326 -14.18 4.96 -11.79
N ILE A 327 -13.90 6.01 -12.56
CA ILE A 327 -13.62 7.36 -12.06
C ILE A 327 -14.82 7.89 -11.28
N GLU A 328 -16.02 7.84 -11.86
CA GLU A 328 -17.25 8.31 -11.22
C GLU A 328 -17.60 7.45 -9.99
N THR A 329 -17.44 6.12 -10.07
CA THR A 329 -17.57 5.21 -8.94
C THR A 329 -16.65 5.59 -7.78
N THR A 330 -15.40 5.97 -8.08
CA THR A 330 -14.43 6.41 -7.08
C THR A 330 -14.90 7.69 -6.38
N LYS A 331 -15.34 8.69 -7.14
CA LYS A 331 -15.84 9.96 -6.58
C LYS A 331 -17.04 9.76 -5.66
N ILE A 332 -17.97 8.88 -6.05
CA ILE A 332 -19.15 8.52 -5.24
C ILE A 332 -18.72 7.86 -3.91
N ALA A 333 -17.81 6.89 -3.97
CA ALA A 333 -17.31 6.21 -2.77
C ALA A 333 -16.50 7.15 -1.86
N PHE A 334 -15.77 8.11 -2.45
CA PHE A 334 -15.01 9.10 -1.69
C PHE A 334 -15.93 10.11 -0.99
N ALA A 335 -17.05 10.51 -1.60
CA ALA A 335 -18.04 11.34 -0.93
C ALA A 335 -18.60 10.67 0.35
N ASP A 336 -18.83 9.37 0.30
CA ASP A 336 -19.23 8.59 1.49
C ASP A 336 -18.09 8.47 2.51
N ARG A 337 -16.84 8.23 2.03
CA ARG A 337 -15.63 8.15 2.86
C ARG A 337 -15.43 9.41 3.68
N ASP A 338 -15.39 10.54 2.99
CA ASP A 338 -15.02 11.82 3.59
C ASP A 338 -16.04 12.28 4.63
N ARG A 339 -17.29 11.84 4.45
CA ARG A 339 -18.36 12.14 5.41
C ARG A 339 -18.39 11.19 6.60
N TRP A 340 -18.12 9.88 6.40
CA TRP A 340 -18.48 8.88 7.40
C TRP A 340 -17.30 8.10 7.99
N VAL A 341 -16.16 7.98 7.29
CA VAL A 341 -15.06 7.13 7.80
C VAL A 341 -14.34 7.84 8.94
N ALA A 342 -14.52 7.29 10.13
CA ALA A 342 -13.99 7.81 11.39
C ALA A 342 -13.73 6.66 12.37
N ASP A 343 -13.29 6.97 13.60
CA ASP A 343 -13.15 6.01 14.68
C ASP A 343 -14.52 5.53 15.18
N PRO A 344 -14.86 4.23 15.03
CA PRO A 344 -16.17 3.71 15.47
C PRO A 344 -16.40 3.78 16.98
N ALA A 345 -15.35 3.96 17.78
CA ALA A 345 -15.50 4.17 19.22
C ALA A 345 -16.04 5.57 19.58
N TYR A 346 -16.02 6.51 18.64
CA TYR A 346 -16.39 7.91 18.83
C TYR A 346 -17.52 8.39 17.91
N ALA A 347 -17.82 7.66 16.85
CA ALA A 347 -18.85 8.02 15.89
C ALA A 347 -19.57 6.76 15.39
N ASP A 348 -20.86 6.88 15.12
CA ASP A 348 -21.63 5.84 14.46
C ASP A 348 -21.29 5.81 12.96
N VAL A 349 -20.30 4.98 12.59
CA VAL A 349 -19.90 4.79 11.20
C VAL A 349 -20.83 3.75 10.55
N PRO A 350 -21.69 4.14 9.60
CA PRO A 350 -22.78 3.29 9.10
C PRO A 350 -22.30 2.25 8.07
N VAL A 351 -21.31 1.39 8.44
CA VAL A 351 -20.66 0.43 7.53
C VAL A 351 -21.68 -0.45 6.81
N ASP A 352 -22.62 -1.03 7.54
CA ASP A 352 -23.63 -1.94 6.96
C ASP A 352 -24.52 -1.23 5.94
N ARG A 353 -24.88 0.04 6.19
CA ARG A 353 -25.67 0.85 5.25
C ARG A 353 -24.86 1.24 4.01
N LEU A 354 -23.60 1.63 4.18
CA LEU A 354 -22.70 1.98 3.09
C LEU A 354 -22.40 0.76 2.19
N LEU A 355 -22.42 -0.45 2.74
CA LEU A 355 -22.22 -1.70 2.03
C LEU A 355 -23.54 -2.41 1.65
N ASP A 356 -24.70 -1.82 1.93
CA ASP A 356 -26.00 -2.38 1.54
C ASP A 356 -26.16 -2.44 0.01
N PRO A 357 -26.62 -3.57 -0.57
CA PRO A 357 -26.76 -3.72 -2.02
C PRO A 357 -27.68 -2.69 -2.68
N ALA A 358 -28.83 -2.36 -2.03
CA ALA A 358 -29.78 -1.39 -2.57
C ALA A 358 -29.19 0.03 -2.55
N TYR A 359 -28.52 0.39 -1.44
CA TYR A 359 -27.81 1.67 -1.35
C TYR A 359 -26.79 1.82 -2.49
N ARG A 360 -25.91 0.85 -2.69
CA ARG A 360 -24.86 0.89 -3.72
C ARG A 360 -25.43 0.92 -5.13
N LYS A 361 -26.51 0.17 -5.40
CA LYS A 361 -27.22 0.22 -6.68
C LYS A 361 -27.77 1.64 -6.95
N ASN A 362 -28.37 2.28 -5.96
CA ASN A 362 -28.86 3.64 -6.07
C ASN A 362 -27.74 4.64 -6.29
N ARG A 363 -26.59 4.45 -5.62
CA ARG A 363 -25.39 5.29 -5.82
C ARG A 363 -24.83 5.14 -7.22
N ALA A 364 -24.66 3.92 -7.72
CA ALA A 364 -24.19 3.65 -9.08
C ALA A 364 -25.11 4.25 -10.16
N ALA A 365 -26.42 4.33 -9.90
CA ALA A 365 -27.37 4.94 -10.83
C ALA A 365 -27.21 6.48 -11.00
N LEU A 366 -26.38 7.13 -10.18
CA LEU A 366 -26.01 8.54 -10.35
C LEU A 366 -25.00 8.76 -11.46
N ILE A 367 -24.28 7.71 -11.89
CA ILE A 367 -23.29 7.81 -12.95
C ILE A 367 -24.02 8.08 -14.27
N SER A 368 -23.68 9.19 -14.89
CA SER A 368 -24.18 9.60 -16.19
C SER A 368 -23.08 9.43 -17.26
N ASN A 369 -23.33 9.84 -18.49
CA ASN A 369 -22.31 9.87 -19.53
C ASN A 369 -21.40 11.12 -19.48
N LYS A 370 -21.51 11.93 -18.43
CA LYS A 370 -20.69 13.13 -18.20
C LYS A 370 -20.06 13.07 -16.82
N ALA A 371 -18.84 13.60 -16.73
CA ALA A 371 -18.13 13.76 -15.47
C ALA A 371 -18.91 14.68 -14.52
N SER A 372 -19.01 14.26 -13.25
CA SER A 372 -19.58 15.06 -12.17
C SER A 372 -18.48 15.65 -11.30
N ALA A 373 -18.65 16.90 -10.88
CA ALA A 373 -17.76 17.56 -9.93
C ALA A 373 -18.20 17.35 -8.47
N ASP A 374 -19.49 17.12 -8.24
CA ASP A 374 -20.14 17.36 -6.95
C ASP A 374 -21.00 16.18 -6.50
N TYR A 375 -20.37 15.04 -6.22
CA TYR A 375 -21.06 13.99 -5.47
C TYR A 375 -21.02 14.30 -3.98
N ILE A 376 -22.17 14.20 -3.34
CA ILE A 376 -22.32 14.21 -1.89
C ILE A 376 -22.59 12.80 -1.39
N SER A 377 -22.36 12.52 -0.11
CA SER A 377 -22.74 11.24 0.49
C SER A 377 -24.25 11.00 0.39
N GLY A 378 -24.64 9.78 0.04
CA GLY A 378 -26.06 9.42 -0.05
C GLY A 378 -26.74 9.25 1.31
N LEU A 379 -25.98 9.27 2.41
CA LEU A 379 -26.47 9.23 3.79
C LEU A 379 -26.29 10.59 4.49
N SER A 380 -25.99 11.64 3.75
CA SER A 380 -25.74 12.98 4.29
C SER A 380 -26.99 13.62 4.91
N VAL A 381 -26.75 14.51 5.86
CA VAL A 381 -27.72 15.53 6.28
C VAL A 381 -27.61 16.74 5.34
N PRO A 382 -28.66 17.58 5.22
CA PRO A 382 -28.58 18.84 4.47
C PRO A 382 -27.38 19.69 4.94
N ASP A 383 -26.68 20.35 4.00
CA ASP A 383 -25.54 21.25 4.19
C ASP A 383 -24.14 20.57 4.36
N ASP A 384 -24.02 19.29 4.06
CA ASP A 384 -22.73 18.57 4.08
C ASP A 384 -21.81 19.04 2.92
N LYS A 385 -20.73 19.70 3.26
CA LYS A 385 -19.64 20.05 2.33
C LYS A 385 -18.48 19.08 2.53
N GLY A 386 -18.63 17.84 2.09
CA GLY A 386 -17.57 16.85 2.18
C GLY A 386 -16.21 17.40 1.71
N ALA A 387 -15.19 17.35 2.55
CA ALA A 387 -13.84 17.77 2.21
C ALA A 387 -13.07 16.57 1.62
N LEU A 388 -12.69 16.67 0.34
CA LEU A 388 -11.81 15.67 -0.29
C LEU A 388 -10.39 15.78 0.29
N LEU A 389 -10.00 14.81 1.11
CA LEU A 389 -8.61 14.60 1.49
C LEU A 389 -7.90 13.90 0.33
N ASN A 390 -7.47 14.66 -0.66
CA ASN A 390 -6.73 14.16 -1.81
C ASN A 390 -5.24 14.49 -1.65
N GLU A 391 -4.56 13.74 -0.78
CA GLU A 391 -3.16 13.99 -0.45
C GLU A 391 -2.28 12.83 -0.87
N ASP A 392 -1.07 13.16 -1.36
CA ASP A 392 -0.02 12.21 -1.67
C ASP A 392 0.50 11.60 -0.36
N GLY A 393 0.21 10.31 -0.16
CA GLY A 393 0.67 9.56 1.01
C GLY A 393 1.88 8.71 0.69
N ASP A 394 2.91 8.80 1.53
CA ASP A 394 4.06 7.89 1.49
C ASP A 394 3.87 6.76 2.51
N THR A 395 4.00 5.54 2.03
CA THR A 395 3.61 4.32 2.75
C THR A 395 4.48 3.18 2.25
N VAL A 396 4.74 2.20 3.09
CA VAL A 396 5.29 0.91 2.65
C VAL A 396 4.22 -0.17 2.76
N PHE A 397 4.27 -1.09 1.80
CA PHE A 397 3.45 -2.29 1.79
C PHE A 397 4.36 -3.53 1.77
N LEU A 398 3.92 -4.60 2.41
CA LEU A 398 4.56 -5.89 2.33
C LEU A 398 3.52 -7.01 2.44
N MET A 399 3.84 -8.15 1.88
CA MET A 399 3.01 -9.33 1.93
C MET A 399 3.85 -10.60 1.94
N VAL A 400 3.30 -11.61 2.58
CA VAL A 400 3.96 -12.91 2.78
C VAL A 400 2.92 -14.01 2.63
N VAL A 401 3.30 -15.11 1.98
CA VAL A 401 2.62 -16.39 2.04
C VAL A 401 3.64 -17.45 2.39
N ASP A 402 3.41 -18.22 3.45
CA ASP A 402 4.30 -19.30 3.87
C ASP A 402 3.95 -20.66 3.25
N GLU A 403 4.76 -21.69 3.52
CA GLU A 403 4.59 -23.03 2.98
C GLU A 403 3.28 -23.70 3.43
N LYS A 404 2.78 -23.37 4.61
CA LYS A 404 1.49 -23.87 5.12
C LYS A 404 0.30 -23.18 4.47
N GLY A 405 0.53 -22.07 3.78
CA GLY A 405 -0.49 -21.24 3.13
C GLY A 405 -1.03 -20.13 4.02
N ASN A 406 -0.45 -19.89 5.21
CA ASN A 406 -0.78 -18.69 5.98
C ASN A 406 -0.34 -17.45 5.19
N ALA A 407 -1.14 -16.38 5.24
CA ALA A 407 -0.85 -15.18 4.50
C ALA A 407 -0.94 -13.94 5.38
N VAL A 408 -0.07 -12.96 5.09
CA VAL A 408 -0.07 -11.65 5.74
C VAL A 408 -0.13 -10.56 4.66
N SER A 409 -1.03 -9.60 4.85
CA SER A 409 -1.13 -8.34 4.11
C SER A 409 -0.87 -7.22 5.09
N TRP A 410 0.24 -6.48 4.95
CA TRP A 410 0.71 -5.52 5.95
C TRP A 410 1.01 -4.17 5.33
N VAL A 411 0.48 -3.12 5.93
CA VAL A 411 0.71 -1.73 5.52
C VAL A 411 1.18 -0.90 6.71
N GLN A 412 2.26 -0.13 6.53
CA GLN A 412 2.90 0.67 7.56
C GLN A 412 3.35 2.03 6.99
N SER A 413 3.23 3.12 7.75
CA SER A 413 3.40 4.46 7.16
C SER A 413 3.72 5.54 8.17
N LEU A 414 4.42 6.56 7.67
CA LEU A 414 4.51 7.89 8.30
C LEU A 414 3.39 8.84 7.85
N TYR A 415 2.54 8.45 6.88
CA TYR A 415 1.53 9.21 6.14
C TYR A 415 2.13 9.99 4.97
N SER A 416 2.78 11.12 5.19
CA SER A 416 3.53 11.83 4.13
C SER A 416 5.04 11.56 4.25
N SER A 417 5.79 12.00 3.23
CA SER A 417 7.25 11.87 3.22
C SER A 417 7.88 12.53 4.46
N PHE A 418 8.56 11.71 5.27
CA PHE A 418 9.08 12.05 6.59
C PHE A 418 8.02 12.52 7.61
N GLY A 419 6.74 12.19 7.40
CA GLY A 419 5.66 12.42 8.34
C GLY A 419 5.58 13.86 8.84
N SER A 420 5.71 14.05 10.16
CA SER A 420 5.73 15.36 10.81
C SER A 420 6.97 16.20 10.50
N ASN A 421 7.96 15.66 9.79
CA ASN A 421 9.32 16.18 9.60
C ASN A 421 10.15 16.28 10.90
N LEU A 422 9.68 15.62 11.97
CA LEU A 422 10.35 15.60 13.27
C LEU A 422 11.00 14.24 13.51
N MET A 423 12.31 14.24 13.70
CA MET A 423 13.06 13.14 14.28
C MET A 423 13.31 13.44 15.75
N VAL A 424 13.06 12.47 16.62
CA VAL A 424 13.35 12.60 18.06
C VAL A 424 14.87 12.52 18.26
N PRO A 425 15.52 13.55 18.82
CA PRO A 425 16.98 13.62 18.94
C PRO A 425 17.58 12.39 19.63
N GLY A 426 18.66 11.81 19.06
CA GLY A 426 19.39 10.66 19.61
C GLY A 426 18.57 9.37 19.70
N THR A 427 17.55 9.21 18.84
CA THR A 427 16.78 7.97 18.71
C THR A 427 16.72 7.45 17.26
N GLY A 428 16.99 8.31 16.28
CA GLY A 428 16.82 7.98 14.87
C GLY A 428 15.36 7.77 14.44
N ILE A 429 14.39 8.02 15.31
CA ILE A 429 12.96 7.78 15.09
C ILE A 429 12.31 9.02 14.46
N VAL A 430 11.79 8.89 13.26
CA VAL A 430 10.94 9.89 12.61
C VAL A 430 9.49 9.65 13.01
N LEU A 431 8.77 10.72 13.35
CA LEU A 431 7.39 10.66 13.79
C LEU A 431 6.42 10.94 12.64
N HIS A 432 5.34 10.18 12.58
CA HIS A 432 4.29 10.33 11.58
C HIS A 432 3.48 11.64 11.77
N ASN A 433 2.72 12.01 10.74
CA ASN A 433 1.82 13.16 10.77
C ASN A 433 0.34 12.78 10.66
N ARG A 434 -0.03 11.63 11.18
CA ARG A 434 -1.37 11.05 10.99
C ARG A 434 -2.50 11.91 11.57
N GLY A 435 -2.24 12.70 12.60
CA GLY A 435 -3.20 13.64 13.17
C GLY A 435 -3.71 14.70 12.18
N ALA A 436 -2.96 15.00 11.12
CA ALA A 436 -3.43 15.86 10.03
C ALA A 436 -4.72 15.32 9.34
N GLY A 437 -5.02 14.03 9.51
CA GLY A 437 -6.24 13.41 9.00
C GLY A 437 -7.51 13.73 9.79
N PHE A 438 -7.44 14.36 10.96
CA PHE A 438 -8.62 14.80 11.70
C PHE A 438 -9.27 16.05 11.11
N SER A 439 -10.56 16.23 11.34
CA SER A 439 -11.31 17.47 11.13
C SER A 439 -11.32 18.32 12.41
N LEU A 440 -11.37 19.67 12.25
CA LEU A 440 -11.71 20.60 13.33
C LEU A 440 -13.18 21.07 13.23
N GLU A 441 -13.91 20.66 12.19
CA GLU A 441 -15.31 21.00 11.99
C GLU A 441 -16.17 20.40 13.07
N GLU A 442 -16.98 21.25 13.73
CA GLU A 442 -17.89 20.82 14.80
C GLU A 442 -18.95 19.84 14.28
N GLY A 443 -19.13 18.73 14.99
CA GLY A 443 -20.09 17.68 14.64
C GLY A 443 -19.66 16.76 13.49
N HIS A 444 -18.49 16.95 12.90
CA HIS A 444 -17.97 16.01 11.91
C HIS A 444 -17.58 14.67 12.58
N PRO A 445 -17.97 13.49 12.04
CA PRO A 445 -17.64 12.19 12.63
C PRO A 445 -16.16 12.01 12.92
N ASN A 446 -15.27 12.56 12.06
CA ASN A 446 -13.81 12.54 12.24
C ASN A 446 -13.26 13.80 12.94
N GLN A 447 -14.11 14.57 13.65
CA GLN A 447 -13.61 15.68 14.48
C GLN A 447 -12.64 15.14 15.53
N ILE A 448 -11.52 15.85 15.75
CA ILE A 448 -10.52 15.46 16.75
C ILE A 448 -11.14 15.43 18.15
N ALA A 449 -10.75 14.43 18.93
CA ALA A 449 -11.14 14.32 20.34
C ALA A 449 -10.05 13.55 21.13
N PRO A 450 -9.94 13.72 22.46
CA PRO A 450 -9.03 12.99 23.31
C PRO A 450 -9.12 11.47 23.12
N GLY A 451 -8.00 10.81 22.88
CA GLY A 451 -7.92 9.36 22.76
C GLY A 451 -8.54 8.75 21.48
N LYS A 452 -9.04 9.56 20.56
CA LYS A 452 -9.65 9.13 19.29
C LYS A 452 -8.58 8.79 18.24
N ARG A 453 -8.88 7.81 17.36
CA ARG A 453 -8.10 7.52 16.16
C ARG A 453 -8.54 8.39 14.99
N PRO A 454 -7.62 8.96 14.19
CA PRO A 454 -7.96 9.72 13.00
C PRO A 454 -8.48 8.82 11.88
N PHE A 455 -9.22 9.38 10.92
CA PHE A 455 -9.38 8.79 9.60
C PHE A 455 -8.02 8.32 9.06
N HIS A 456 -7.99 7.16 8.42
CA HIS A 456 -6.75 6.54 8.00
C HIS A 456 -6.78 6.03 6.56
N THR A 457 -5.80 6.46 5.76
CA THR A 457 -5.67 6.02 4.36
C THR A 457 -5.05 4.64 4.21
N LEU A 458 -4.41 4.09 5.23
CA LEU A 458 -3.86 2.73 5.17
C LEU A 458 -4.97 1.70 5.09
N MET A 459 -4.82 0.75 4.18
CA MET A 459 -5.69 -0.40 4.05
C MET A 459 -4.92 -1.63 3.59
N ALA A 460 -5.23 -2.78 4.18
CA ALA A 460 -4.77 -4.08 3.74
C ALA A 460 -5.92 -4.79 3.02
N ALA A 461 -5.62 -5.61 2.02
CA ALA A 461 -6.64 -6.37 1.30
C ALA A 461 -6.19 -7.81 1.03
N MET A 462 -7.15 -8.74 1.10
CA MET A 462 -7.01 -10.15 0.75
C MET A 462 -8.23 -10.61 -0.04
N VAL A 463 -8.07 -11.68 -0.81
CA VAL A 463 -9.16 -12.31 -1.55
C VAL A 463 -9.18 -13.80 -1.20
N THR A 464 -10.39 -14.31 -0.95
CA THR A 464 -10.67 -15.75 -0.82
C THR A 464 -11.64 -16.22 -1.90
N ASP A 465 -11.65 -17.51 -2.16
CA ASP A 465 -12.72 -18.14 -2.92
C ASP A 465 -14.03 -18.23 -2.09
N ASP A 466 -15.10 -18.72 -2.70
CA ASP A 466 -16.41 -18.88 -2.04
C ASP A 466 -16.40 -19.88 -0.87
N ASN A 467 -15.35 -20.70 -0.74
CA ASN A 467 -15.16 -21.63 0.37
C ASN A 467 -14.27 -21.04 1.49
N GLY A 468 -13.88 -19.76 1.38
CA GLY A 468 -13.01 -19.09 2.35
C GLY A 468 -11.52 -19.41 2.19
N LYS A 469 -11.10 -20.13 1.13
CA LYS A 469 -9.72 -20.46 0.89
C LYS A 469 -8.96 -19.26 0.30
N PHE A 470 -7.77 -18.99 0.83
CA PHE A 470 -6.90 -17.92 0.35
C PHE A 470 -6.58 -18.04 -1.14
N GLU A 471 -6.75 -16.94 -1.87
CA GLU A 471 -6.41 -16.85 -3.28
C GLU A 471 -5.42 -15.71 -3.57
N MET A 472 -5.56 -14.54 -2.94
CA MET A 472 -4.69 -13.40 -3.23
C MET A 472 -4.50 -12.50 -2.01
N THR A 473 -3.31 -11.95 -1.88
CA THR A 473 -3.07 -10.71 -1.13
C THR A 473 -2.63 -9.62 -2.10
N ILE A 474 -3.17 -8.42 -1.92
CA ILE A 474 -2.94 -7.27 -2.79
C ILE A 474 -2.87 -5.99 -1.97
N GLY A 475 -1.99 -5.08 -2.37
CA GLY A 475 -1.89 -3.78 -1.73
C GLY A 475 -0.92 -2.84 -2.41
N THR A 476 -0.92 -1.60 -1.96
CA THR A 476 -0.12 -0.52 -2.55
C THR A 476 0.03 0.63 -1.57
N PRO A 477 1.16 1.34 -1.56
CA PRO A 477 1.20 2.71 -1.05
C PRO A 477 0.40 3.67 -1.95
N GLY A 478 0.24 4.94 -1.52
CA GLY A 478 -0.34 5.99 -2.36
C GLY A 478 -1.52 6.74 -1.73
N GLY A 479 -1.64 6.75 -0.39
CA GLY A 479 -2.64 7.54 0.32
C GLY A 479 -4.08 7.23 -0.15
N SER A 480 -4.81 8.25 -0.58
CA SER A 480 -6.16 8.12 -1.16
C SER A 480 -6.20 7.35 -2.50
N GLY A 481 -5.05 7.12 -3.14
CA GLY A 481 -4.96 6.29 -4.35
C GLY A 481 -5.11 4.79 -4.08
N GLN A 482 -4.87 4.30 -2.86
CA GLN A 482 -4.86 2.87 -2.55
C GLN A 482 -6.13 2.13 -3.02
N PRO A 483 -7.36 2.53 -2.67
CA PRO A 483 -8.56 1.85 -3.14
C PRO A 483 -8.74 1.95 -4.66
N GLN A 484 -8.31 3.04 -5.28
CA GLN A 484 -8.40 3.24 -6.73
C GLN A 484 -7.54 2.24 -7.50
N PHE A 485 -6.27 2.10 -7.08
CA PHE A 485 -5.30 1.23 -7.76
C PHE A 485 -5.60 -0.25 -7.51
N ILE A 486 -6.02 -0.61 -6.29
CA ILE A 486 -6.41 -1.98 -5.95
C ILE A 486 -7.65 -2.39 -6.73
N THR A 487 -8.67 -1.51 -6.86
CA THR A 487 -9.86 -1.79 -7.67
C THR A 487 -9.49 -2.07 -9.13
N GLN A 488 -8.65 -1.22 -9.76
CA GLN A 488 -8.21 -1.42 -11.14
C GLN A 488 -7.47 -2.77 -11.31
N ALA A 489 -6.57 -3.12 -10.36
CA ALA A 489 -5.83 -4.36 -10.43
C ALA A 489 -6.69 -5.61 -10.19
N LEU A 490 -7.70 -5.55 -9.30
CA LEU A 490 -8.63 -6.64 -9.08
C LEU A 490 -9.54 -6.86 -10.31
N ILE A 491 -9.99 -5.79 -10.96
CA ILE A 491 -10.73 -5.88 -12.23
C ILE A 491 -9.84 -6.51 -13.30
N ASN A 492 -8.59 -6.06 -13.45
CA ASN A 492 -7.63 -6.65 -14.39
C ASN A 492 -7.43 -8.15 -14.13
N SER A 493 -7.32 -8.55 -12.86
CA SER A 493 -7.05 -9.94 -12.47
C SER A 493 -8.26 -10.87 -12.61
N TYR A 494 -9.48 -10.41 -12.32
CA TYR A 494 -10.66 -11.27 -12.21
C TYR A 494 -11.68 -11.09 -13.33
N VAL A 495 -11.66 -9.96 -14.05
CA VAL A 495 -12.51 -9.73 -15.23
C VAL A 495 -11.74 -9.99 -16.51
N PHE A 496 -10.48 -9.54 -16.57
CA PHE A 496 -9.66 -9.66 -17.79
C PHE A 496 -8.59 -10.76 -17.69
N ASP A 497 -8.61 -11.59 -16.65
CA ASP A 497 -7.72 -12.75 -16.43
C ASP A 497 -6.22 -12.44 -16.60
N MET A 498 -5.82 -11.24 -16.21
CA MET A 498 -4.42 -10.82 -16.28
C MET A 498 -3.56 -11.50 -15.20
N SER A 499 -2.29 -11.75 -15.55
CA SER A 499 -1.28 -12.16 -14.56
C SER A 499 -1.10 -11.10 -13.46
N PRO A 500 -0.60 -11.45 -12.28
CA PRO A 500 -0.27 -10.47 -11.23
C PRO A 500 0.61 -9.33 -11.74
N GLN A 501 1.66 -9.63 -12.50
CA GLN A 501 2.59 -8.62 -13.00
C GLN A 501 1.94 -7.73 -14.07
N LEU A 502 1.20 -8.31 -15.01
CA LEU A 502 0.51 -7.55 -16.06
C LEU A 502 -0.57 -6.64 -15.48
N SER A 503 -1.32 -7.11 -14.47
CA SER A 503 -2.31 -6.29 -13.74
C SER A 503 -1.66 -5.05 -13.09
N ILE A 504 -0.46 -5.23 -12.54
CA ILE A 504 0.33 -4.16 -11.91
C ILE A 504 0.88 -3.17 -12.94
N GLU A 505 1.33 -3.66 -14.08
CA GLU A 505 1.96 -2.85 -15.11
C GLU A 505 0.96 -2.11 -16.00
N SER A 506 -0.32 -2.43 -15.93
CA SER A 506 -1.38 -1.72 -16.66
C SER A 506 -1.40 -0.23 -16.36
N PRO A 507 -1.72 0.62 -17.37
CA PRO A 507 -1.98 2.04 -17.16
C PRO A 507 -3.04 2.28 -16.08
N ARG A 508 -2.89 3.36 -15.32
CA ARG A 508 -3.78 3.70 -14.20
C ARG A 508 -4.34 5.11 -14.31
N TYR A 509 -5.43 5.33 -13.60
CA TYR A 509 -5.93 6.66 -13.31
C TYR A 509 -5.85 6.96 -11.80
N ARG A 510 -5.86 8.25 -11.46
CA ARG A 510 -6.05 8.77 -10.12
C ARG A 510 -6.96 9.99 -10.17
N ILE A 511 -8.04 10.01 -9.37
CA ILE A 511 -8.91 11.17 -9.30
C ILE A 511 -8.25 12.32 -8.53
N GLY A 512 -8.55 13.55 -8.95
CA GLY A 512 -8.32 14.81 -8.24
C GLY A 512 -9.61 15.35 -7.65
N SER A 513 -9.63 16.66 -7.37
CA SER A 513 -10.83 17.38 -6.91
C SER A 513 -11.77 17.65 -8.08
N GLY A 514 -13.08 17.59 -7.86
CA GLY A 514 -14.08 17.88 -8.87
C GLY A 514 -14.01 16.92 -10.06
N THR A 515 -13.79 17.45 -11.26
CA THR A 515 -13.63 16.67 -12.49
C THR A 515 -12.19 16.32 -12.81
N ALA A 516 -11.21 16.75 -12.01
CA ALA A 516 -9.79 16.52 -12.27
C ALA A 516 -9.42 15.04 -12.16
N VAL A 517 -8.66 14.55 -13.15
CA VAL A 517 -8.17 13.18 -13.21
C VAL A 517 -6.76 13.15 -13.77
N THR A 518 -5.85 12.49 -13.09
CA THR A 518 -4.52 12.18 -13.64
C THR A 518 -4.59 10.82 -14.32
N LEU A 519 -4.13 10.76 -15.56
CA LEU A 519 -4.06 9.53 -16.36
C LEU A 519 -2.61 9.18 -16.68
N ASP A 520 -2.30 7.88 -16.70
CA ASP A 520 -1.03 7.36 -17.23
C ASP A 520 -0.98 7.63 -18.76
N GLU A 521 0.10 8.26 -19.22
CA GLU A 521 0.28 8.66 -20.64
C GLU A 521 0.28 7.50 -21.64
N ARG A 522 0.42 6.24 -21.15
CA ARG A 522 0.34 5.03 -21.99
C ARG A 522 -1.08 4.68 -22.43
N LEU A 523 -2.09 5.38 -21.92
CA LEU A 523 -3.45 5.22 -22.41
C LEU A 523 -3.56 5.75 -23.85
N PRO A 524 -4.37 5.11 -24.72
CA PRO A 524 -4.55 5.57 -26.12
C PRO A 524 -5.12 7.00 -26.18
N ASP A 525 -4.68 7.77 -27.18
CA ASP A 525 -5.17 9.13 -27.44
C ASP A 525 -6.70 9.19 -27.64
N SER A 526 -7.29 8.15 -28.22
CA SER A 526 -8.74 8.01 -28.41
C SER A 526 -9.47 7.93 -27.07
N VAL A 527 -8.93 7.19 -26.11
CA VAL A 527 -9.46 7.08 -24.75
C VAL A 527 -9.36 8.42 -24.03
N ILE A 528 -8.19 9.08 -24.09
CA ILE A 528 -7.96 10.39 -23.48
C ILE A 528 -8.94 11.43 -24.04
N ARG A 529 -9.11 11.50 -25.38
CA ARG A 529 -10.08 12.41 -26.03
C ARG A 529 -11.51 12.12 -25.58
N SER A 530 -11.92 10.85 -25.56
CA SER A 530 -13.28 10.47 -25.15
C SER A 530 -13.58 10.88 -23.71
N LEU A 531 -12.66 10.68 -22.78
CA LEU A 531 -12.80 11.11 -21.39
C LEU A 531 -12.84 12.65 -21.27
N THR A 532 -12.05 13.37 -22.06
CA THR A 532 -12.11 14.85 -22.12
C THR A 532 -13.47 15.32 -22.63
N GLU A 533 -14.01 14.70 -23.69
CA GLU A 533 -15.35 15.01 -24.23
C GLU A 533 -16.48 14.70 -23.24
N GLN A 534 -16.28 13.74 -22.35
CA GLN A 534 -17.18 13.46 -21.24
C GLN A 534 -17.08 14.50 -20.11
N GLY A 535 -16.10 15.40 -20.15
CA GLY A 535 -15.95 16.53 -19.21
C GLY A 535 -14.98 16.27 -18.07
N HIS A 536 -14.14 15.24 -18.13
CA HIS A 536 -13.03 15.10 -17.22
C HIS A 536 -11.94 16.11 -17.52
N ASP A 537 -11.41 16.77 -16.48
CA ASP A 537 -10.24 17.66 -16.55
C ASP A 537 -8.96 16.82 -16.39
N ILE A 538 -8.35 16.49 -17.54
CA ILE A 538 -7.31 15.47 -17.63
C ILE A 538 -5.92 16.09 -17.53
N THR A 539 -5.12 15.60 -16.59
CA THR A 539 -3.67 15.77 -16.55
C THR A 539 -3.00 14.45 -16.92
N LEU A 540 -2.10 14.48 -17.90
CA LEU A 540 -1.27 13.32 -18.21
C LEU A 540 -0.06 13.28 -17.30
N SER A 541 0.27 12.11 -16.83
CA SER A 541 1.46 11.85 -16.01
C SER A 541 2.39 10.91 -16.75
N GLU A 542 3.69 11.18 -16.64
CA GLU A 542 4.73 10.29 -17.16
C GLU A 542 4.49 8.85 -16.69
N SER A 543 4.90 7.92 -17.53
CA SER A 543 4.84 6.49 -17.21
C SER A 543 5.72 6.16 -16.00
N TRP A 544 5.27 5.21 -15.21
CA TRP A 544 6.05 4.62 -14.11
C TRP A 544 6.36 5.54 -12.93
N VAL A 545 5.60 6.63 -12.77
CA VAL A 545 5.75 7.53 -11.61
C VAL A 545 5.08 6.98 -10.35
N ALA A 546 5.67 7.26 -9.21
CA ALA A 546 5.22 6.81 -7.90
C ALA A 546 3.83 7.34 -7.48
N ASN A 547 3.32 8.39 -8.16
CA ASN A 547 1.98 8.95 -7.93
C ASN A 547 0.84 7.93 -8.14
N PHE A 548 1.06 6.92 -8.99
CA PHE A 548 0.14 5.80 -9.20
C PHE A 548 0.36 4.62 -8.24
N GLY A 549 1.02 4.85 -7.11
CA GLY A 549 1.29 3.83 -6.11
C GLY A 549 2.44 2.89 -6.50
N SER A 550 2.49 1.74 -5.85
CA SER A 550 3.43 0.65 -6.10
C SER A 550 2.74 -0.66 -5.72
N LEU A 551 1.90 -1.15 -6.64
CA LEU A 551 1.10 -2.35 -6.41
C LEU A 551 1.97 -3.57 -6.17
N GLN A 552 1.51 -4.43 -5.29
CA GLN A 552 2.11 -5.72 -4.96
C GLN A 552 1.02 -6.76 -4.93
N ILE A 553 1.28 -7.95 -5.45
CA ILE A 553 0.35 -9.06 -5.49
C ILE A 553 1.10 -10.37 -5.20
N ILE A 554 0.50 -11.24 -4.36
CA ILE A 554 0.77 -12.67 -4.34
C ILE A 554 -0.55 -13.37 -4.60
N ARG A 555 -0.64 -14.15 -5.67
CA ARG A 555 -1.82 -14.95 -6.05
C ARG A 555 -1.50 -16.43 -6.00
N ARG A 556 -2.34 -17.20 -5.30
CA ARG A 556 -2.28 -18.67 -5.28
C ARG A 556 -3.19 -19.23 -6.35
N LEU A 557 -2.63 -20.03 -7.25
CA LEU A 557 -3.38 -20.74 -8.27
C LEU A 557 -4.04 -22.01 -7.71
N PRO A 558 -5.06 -22.56 -8.41
CA PRO A 558 -5.72 -23.82 -7.98
C PRO A 558 -4.77 -25.01 -7.82
N ASN A 559 -3.67 -25.06 -8.59
CA ASN A 559 -2.62 -26.07 -8.49
C ASN A 559 -1.60 -25.82 -7.36
N GLY A 560 -1.80 -24.79 -6.54
CA GLY A 560 -0.94 -24.45 -5.40
C GLY A 560 0.23 -23.51 -5.72
N VAL A 561 0.51 -23.23 -6.98
CA VAL A 561 1.58 -22.30 -7.38
C VAL A 561 1.26 -20.89 -6.87
N LEU A 562 2.23 -20.25 -6.23
CA LEU A 562 2.19 -18.84 -5.88
C LEU A 562 2.80 -18.04 -7.04
N ARG A 563 2.04 -17.12 -7.61
CA ARG A 563 2.51 -16.14 -8.60
C ARG A 563 2.60 -14.78 -7.94
N THR A 564 3.60 -13.99 -8.28
CA THR A 564 3.83 -12.69 -7.64
C THR A 564 3.92 -11.58 -8.68
N GLY A 565 3.51 -10.39 -8.28
CA GLY A 565 3.76 -9.15 -9.01
C GLY A 565 4.37 -8.08 -8.09
N ALA A 566 5.33 -7.33 -8.61
CA ALA A 566 6.01 -6.25 -7.90
C ALA A 566 6.17 -5.03 -8.81
N ASP A 567 5.66 -3.89 -8.39
CA ASP A 567 5.62 -2.67 -9.17
C ASP A 567 7.00 -2.02 -9.32
N MET A 568 7.33 -1.60 -10.52
CA MET A 568 8.57 -0.91 -10.81
C MET A 568 8.52 0.61 -10.59
N ARG A 569 7.33 1.18 -10.32
CA ARG A 569 7.16 2.62 -10.03
C ARG A 569 7.90 3.05 -8.76
N ARG A 570 8.18 2.08 -7.91
CA ARG A 570 9.09 2.18 -6.77
C ARG A 570 10.08 1.01 -6.81
N GLU A 571 10.67 0.63 -5.69
CA GLU A 571 11.69 -0.43 -5.64
C GLU A 571 11.12 -1.80 -5.21
N ALA A 572 9.83 -2.04 -5.47
CA ALA A 572 9.20 -3.27 -5.03
C ALA A 572 9.89 -4.51 -5.62
N THR A 573 10.06 -5.52 -4.79
CA THR A 573 10.75 -6.76 -5.12
C THR A 573 9.99 -7.97 -4.61
N ALA A 574 9.80 -8.95 -5.47
CA ALA A 574 9.20 -10.23 -5.17
C ALA A 574 10.24 -11.35 -5.16
N LEU A 575 10.15 -12.24 -4.18
CA LEU A 575 10.89 -13.50 -4.11
C LEU A 575 9.92 -14.65 -3.85
N ALA A 576 10.09 -15.76 -4.55
CA ALA A 576 9.29 -16.98 -4.39
C ALA A 576 10.14 -18.21 -4.73
N TRP A 577 9.80 -19.40 -4.15
CA TRP A 577 10.51 -20.65 -4.42
C TRP A 577 9.63 -21.90 -4.38
#